data_2d68d0763c3bce5838c8be0c4c746e7b
#
_entry.id   2d68d0763c3bce5838c8be0c4c746e7b
#
_cell.length_a   1.000
_cell.length_b   1.000
_cell.length_c   1.000
_cell.angle_alpha   90.00
_cell.angle_beta   90.00
_cell.angle_gamma   90.00
#
_symmetry.space_group_name_H-M   'P 1'
#
loop_
_entity.id
_entity.type
_entity.pdbx_description
1 polymer ?
#
loop_
_entity_poly.entity_id
_entity_poly.type
_entity_poly.pdbx_seq_one_letter_code
_entity_poly.pdbx_strand_id
1 'polypeptide(L)' 'MVPVSASERLSEARDALHRLSVGESVVEVRDQSGESIRYFPTTMRALERYIASLEREVAGRRPPLSIHFRTSKGIS' A
#
# COMPACT_ATOMS: atom_id res chain seq x y z
N MET A 1 -13.96 -12.46 -12.50
CA MET A 1 -12.69 -12.12 -11.89
C MET A 1 -12.90 -11.31 -10.62
N VAL A 2 -12.20 -11.65 -9.58
CA VAL A 2 -12.33 -10.96 -8.30
C VAL A 2 -11.40 -9.76 -8.26
N PRO A 3 -11.87 -8.59 -7.94
CA PRO A 3 -10.98 -7.44 -7.83
C PRO A 3 -9.99 -7.62 -6.69
N VAL A 4 -8.81 -7.07 -6.87
CA VAL A 4 -7.78 -7.09 -5.84
C VAL A 4 -8.21 -6.14 -4.72
N SER A 5 -8.22 -6.62 -3.49
CA SER A 5 -8.61 -5.77 -2.35
C SER A 5 -7.57 -4.68 -2.09
N ALA A 6 -7.97 -3.63 -1.41
CA ALA A 6 -7.05 -2.55 -1.04
C ALA A 6 -5.90 -3.08 -0.18
N SER A 7 -6.19 -4.01 0.72
CA SER A 7 -5.18 -4.60 1.59
C SER A 7 -4.16 -5.41 0.80
N GLU A 8 -4.61 -6.17 -0.20
CA GLU A 8 -3.71 -6.92 -1.07
C GLU A 8 -2.87 -5.99 -1.93
N ARG A 9 -3.47 -4.93 -2.47
CA ARG A 9 -2.74 -3.94 -3.26
C ARG A 9 -1.69 -3.24 -2.41
N LEU A 10 -2.01 -2.96 -1.16
CA LEU A 10 -1.07 -2.33 -0.24
C LEU A 10 0.12 -3.22 0.03
N SER A 11 -0.12 -4.50 0.29
CA SER A 11 0.95 -5.46 0.53
C SER A 11 1.85 -5.58 -0.69
N GLU A 12 1.27 -5.67 -1.87
CA GLU A 12 2.02 -5.76 -3.12
C GLU A 12 2.84 -4.50 -3.36
N ALA A 13 2.26 -3.34 -3.11
CA ALA A 13 2.96 -2.07 -3.32
C ALA A 13 4.12 -1.89 -2.35
N ARG A 14 3.94 -2.28 -1.11
CA ARG A 14 5.03 -2.21 -0.12
C ARG A 14 6.19 -3.13 -0.49
N ASP A 15 5.86 -4.33 -0.94
CA ASP A 15 6.89 -5.27 -1.39
C ASP A 15 7.63 -4.70 -2.60
N ALA A 16 6.91 -4.10 -3.54
CA ALA A 16 7.51 -3.50 -4.71
C ALA A 16 8.44 -2.33 -4.33
N LEU A 17 8.02 -1.50 -3.39
CA LEU A 17 8.84 -0.39 -2.93
C LEU A 17 10.14 -0.90 -2.30
N HIS A 18 10.02 -1.95 -1.49
CA HIS A 18 11.21 -2.55 -0.88
C HIS A 18 12.17 -3.04 -1.95
N ARG A 19 11.66 -3.73 -2.97
CA ARG A 19 12.50 -4.25 -4.05
C ARG A 19 13.19 -3.13 -4.82
N LEU A 20 12.49 -2.04 -5.09
CA LEU A 20 13.11 -0.87 -5.73
C LEU A 20 14.21 -0.29 -4.84
N SER A 21 13.96 -0.22 -3.55
CA SER A 21 14.92 0.38 -2.62
C SER A 21 16.19 -0.44 -2.47
N VAL A 22 16.12 -1.74 -2.73
CA VAL A 22 17.31 -2.60 -2.64
C VAL A 22 17.98 -2.84 -4.01
N GLY A 23 17.53 -2.16 -5.05
CA GLY A 23 18.27 -2.12 -6.29
C GLY A 23 17.60 -2.69 -7.53
N GLU A 24 16.37 -3.15 -7.45
CA GLU A 24 15.70 -3.61 -8.66
C GLU A 24 15.41 -2.43 -9.57
N SER A 25 15.51 -2.65 -10.87
CA SER A 25 15.36 -1.57 -11.84
C SER A 25 13.91 -1.33 -12.24
N VAL A 26 13.03 -2.30 -12.03
CA VAL A 26 11.61 -2.13 -12.34
C VAL A 26 10.80 -3.09 -11.48
N VAL A 27 9.63 -2.63 -11.03
CA VAL A 27 8.66 -3.48 -10.36
C VAL A 27 7.29 -3.25 -10.96
N GLU A 28 6.40 -4.20 -10.80
CA GLU A 28 5.01 -4.08 -11.27
C GLU A 28 4.07 -4.19 -10.09
N VAL A 29 3.06 -3.33 -10.09
CA VAL A 29 2.05 -3.29 -9.05
C VAL A 29 0.70 -3.19 -9.74
N ARG A 30 -0.30 -3.91 -9.27
CA ARG A 30 -1.63 -3.84 -9.85
C ARG A 30 -2.42 -2.67 -9.25
N ASP A 31 -3.17 -2.00 -10.10
CA ASP A 31 -4.05 -0.94 -9.63
C ASP A 31 -5.42 -1.53 -9.26
N GLN A 32 -6.38 -0.66 -8.95
CA GLN A 32 -7.67 -1.11 -8.47
C GLN A 32 -8.47 -1.83 -9.57
N SER A 33 -8.15 -1.61 -10.83
CA SER A 33 -8.82 -2.30 -11.94
C SER A 33 -8.18 -3.65 -12.25
N GLY A 34 -7.02 -3.94 -11.65
CA GLY A 34 -6.26 -5.14 -11.93
C GLY A 34 -5.19 -4.98 -12.99
N GLU A 35 -5.05 -3.79 -13.55
CA GLU A 35 -4.00 -3.52 -14.53
C GLU A 35 -2.67 -3.32 -13.85
N SER A 36 -1.60 -3.77 -14.50
CA SER A 36 -0.26 -3.61 -13.96
C SER A 36 0.30 -2.24 -14.28
N ILE A 37 0.88 -1.60 -13.29
CA ILE A 37 1.59 -0.33 -13.44
C ILE A 37 3.04 -0.60 -13.10
N ARG A 38 3.96 -0.16 -13.94
CA ARG A 38 5.39 -0.32 -13.69
C ARG A 38 5.94 0.90 -13.00
N TYR A 39 6.81 0.65 -12.03
CA TYR A 39 7.53 1.71 -11.34
C TYR A 39 9.01 1.46 -11.45
N PHE A 40 9.77 2.55 -11.52
CA PHE A 40 11.22 2.54 -11.68
C PHE A 40 11.82 3.34 -10.52
N PRO A 41 13.13 3.25 -10.28
CA PRO A 41 13.75 4.09 -9.24
C PRO A 41 13.44 5.57 -9.45
N THR A 42 13.31 6.02 -10.68
CA THR A 42 12.99 7.42 -10.97
C THR A 42 11.55 7.78 -10.67
N THR A 43 10.67 6.79 -10.52
CA THR A 43 9.26 7.04 -10.18
C THR A 43 8.91 6.50 -8.80
N MET A 44 9.90 6.22 -7.97
CA MET A 44 9.68 5.67 -6.64
C MET A 44 8.75 6.55 -5.80
N ARG A 45 8.83 7.87 -5.97
CA ARG A 45 7.94 8.78 -5.22
C ARG A 45 6.48 8.60 -5.60
N ALA A 46 6.20 8.28 -6.86
CA ALA A 46 4.85 7.99 -7.28
C ALA A 46 4.33 6.72 -6.59
N LEU A 47 5.20 5.71 -6.46
CA LEU A 47 4.84 4.49 -5.74
C LEU A 47 4.58 4.79 -4.26
N GLU A 48 5.40 5.61 -3.65
CA GLU A 48 5.21 6.02 -2.26
C GLU A 48 3.86 6.73 -2.07
N ARG A 49 3.49 7.59 -3.00
CA ARG A 49 2.19 8.28 -2.93
C ARG A 49 1.02 7.29 -3.09
N TYR A 50 1.19 6.31 -3.98
CA TYR A 50 0.19 5.27 -4.16
C TYR A 50 0.01 4.47 -2.85
N ILE A 51 1.11 4.12 -2.20
CA ILE A 51 1.07 3.43 -0.93
C ILE A 51 0.34 4.26 0.13
N ALA A 52 0.65 5.54 0.22
CA ALA A 52 -0.01 6.42 1.19
C ALA A 52 -1.52 6.47 0.94
N SER A 53 -1.93 6.51 -0.32
CA SER A 53 -3.32 6.49 -0.69
C SER A 53 -3.99 5.18 -0.29
N LEU A 54 -3.30 4.05 -0.50
CA LEU A 54 -3.81 2.74 -0.10
C LEU A 54 -3.92 2.60 1.41
N GLU A 55 -2.97 3.16 2.14
CA GLU A 55 -3.00 3.14 3.60
C GLU A 55 -4.23 3.88 4.11
N ARG A 56 -4.55 5.00 3.51
CA ARG A 56 -5.76 5.76 3.88
C ARG A 56 -7.02 4.98 3.53
N GLU A 57 -7.03 4.32 2.41
CA GLU A 57 -8.18 3.54 1.97
C GLU A 57 -8.42 2.36 2.91
N VAL A 58 -7.38 1.65 3.29
CA VAL A 58 -7.47 0.52 4.21
C VAL A 58 -7.91 1.00 5.59
N ALA A 59 -7.35 2.11 6.06
CA ALA A 59 -7.72 2.65 7.37
C ALA A 59 -9.18 3.10 7.40
N GLY A 60 -9.66 3.65 6.30
CA GLY A 60 -11.05 4.09 6.23
C GLY A 60 -12.06 2.96 6.24
N ARG A 61 -11.63 1.75 5.94
CA ARG A 61 -12.51 0.58 5.94
C ARG A 61 -12.51 -0.19 7.24
N ARG A 62 -11.66 0.18 8.18
CA ARG A 62 -11.58 -0.52 9.44
C ARG A 62 -12.77 -0.17 10.32
N PRO A 63 -13.27 -1.14 11.09
CA PRO A 63 -14.33 -0.84 12.05
C PRO A 63 -13.84 0.20 13.08
N PRO A 64 -14.72 1.10 13.51
CA PRO A 64 -14.30 2.14 14.45
C PRO A 64 -13.74 1.60 15.76
N LEU A 65 -14.21 0.48 16.23
CA LEU A 65 -13.75 -0.02 17.51
C LEU A 65 -12.31 -0.52 17.49
N SER A 66 -11.76 -0.69 16.36
CA SER A 66 -10.38 -1.11 16.30
C SER A 66 -9.45 -0.02 16.76
N ILE A 67 -10.00 1.09 17.00
CA ILE A 67 -9.22 2.17 17.47
C ILE A 67 -8.95 2.03 18.93
N HIS A 68 -9.12 1.70 19.54
CA HIS A 68 -8.81 1.93 20.77
C HIS A 68 -7.94 1.56 21.42
N PHE A 69 -8.16 1.45 21.08
CA PHE A 69 -7.36 1.38 21.72
C PHE A 69 -6.49 1.71 21.86
N ARG A 70 -6.54 1.99 21.88
CA ARG A 70 -5.58 2.35 22.05
C ARG A 70 -4.96 2.69 22.39
N THR A 71 -5.08 2.72 22.40
CA THR A 71 -4.42 3.12 22.88
C THR A 71 -4.03 3.28 23.39
N SER A 72 -4.11 3.21 23.40
CA SER A 72 -3.67 3.41 24.10
C SER A 72 -3.19 3.63 24.52
N LYS A 73 -3.22 3.55 24.66
CA LYS A 73 -2.67 3.75 25.29
C LYS A 73 -2.12 3.98 25.65
N GLY A 74 -2.33 3.83 25.49
CA GLY A 74 -1.74 4.07 25.98
C GLY A 74 -1.48 4.28 26.10
N ILE A 75 -1.61 4.30 26.20
CA ILE A 75 -1.32 4.49 26.48
C ILE A 75 -1.09 4.56 26.63
N SER A 76 -1.20 4.50 26.61
CA SER A 76 -0.82 4.69 26.94
C SER A 76 -0.66 4.65 27.11
#